data_93c8b8d0f4c1be89fd072ceed1acd58b
#
_entry.id   93c8b8d0f4c1be89fd072ceed1acd58b
#
_cell.length_a   1.000
_cell.length_b   1.000
_cell.length_c   1.000
_cell.angle_alpha   90.00
_cell.angle_beta   90.00
_cell.angle_gamma   90.00
#
_symmetry.space_group_name_H-M   'P 1'
#
loop_
_entity.id
_entity.type
_entity.pdbx_description
1 polymer ?
#
loop_
_entity_poly.entity_id
_entity_poly.type
_entity_poly.pdbx_seq_one_letter_code
_entity_poly.pdbx_strand_id
1 'polypeptide(L)'
;MLDEMAHAGPEHLDQQFIEGYDRKQGYPDAETDIAAFEAHGLDQTSSVVDFGAGTGQFAVPAARRFGRVTAVDVSPAMVSALRAKAAAAGAGNLDCVRGGFLSYSPGEPVDGIYTRHALHQVPDFWKAVSLQRIAGMLRPGGVLRIRDLVYDFAPGEAGAVFADWFAGAAADPAAGYTAADYAEHIRTEHSTFRWLLEPIITASGFTISDVSYQGKLYGAYTCVKSA
;
A
#
# COMPACT_ATOMS: atom_id res chain seq x y z
N MET A 1 -2.08 11.97 -18.24
CA MET A 1 -1.64 11.26 -17.03
C MET A 1 -2.75 10.29 -16.65
N LEU A 2 -2.45 9.13 -16.04
CA LEU A 2 -3.48 8.18 -15.59
C LEU A 2 -4.40 8.85 -14.58
N ASP A 3 -5.69 8.57 -14.68
CA ASP A 3 -6.65 8.93 -13.63
C ASP A 3 -6.63 7.83 -12.54
N GLU A 4 -5.86 8.06 -11.47
CA GLU A 4 -5.72 7.09 -10.38
C GLU A 4 -7.04 6.82 -9.66
N MET A 5 -7.94 7.81 -9.62
CA MET A 5 -9.26 7.67 -9.02
C MET A 5 -10.13 6.66 -9.78
N ALA A 6 -10.05 6.65 -11.12
CA ALA A 6 -10.77 5.68 -11.94
C ALA A 6 -10.26 4.23 -11.74
N HIS A 7 -9.05 4.06 -11.21
CA HIS A 7 -8.43 2.76 -10.93
C HIS A 7 -8.58 2.30 -9.48
N ALA A 8 -9.08 3.16 -8.58
CA ALA A 8 -9.19 2.83 -7.16
C ALA A 8 -10.30 1.80 -6.82
N GLY A 9 -11.09 1.41 -7.80
CA GLY A 9 -12.28 0.58 -7.59
C GLY A 9 -13.50 1.38 -7.10
N PRO A 10 -14.70 1.09 -7.61
CA PRO A 10 -15.92 1.82 -7.26
C PRO A 10 -16.30 1.70 -5.77
N GLU A 11 -15.94 0.60 -5.14
CA GLU A 11 -16.20 0.34 -3.71
C GLU A 11 -15.50 1.34 -2.80
N HIS A 12 -14.33 1.84 -3.18
CA HIS A 12 -13.58 2.86 -2.41
C HIS A 12 -14.23 4.24 -2.44
N LEU A 13 -15.31 4.41 -3.21
CA LEU A 13 -16.09 5.64 -3.31
C LEU A 13 -17.40 5.58 -2.50
N ASP A 14 -17.79 4.38 -2.04
CA ASP A 14 -19.05 4.14 -1.32
C ASP A 14 -18.84 4.29 0.19
N GLN A 15 -19.61 5.19 0.81
CA GLN A 15 -19.58 5.45 2.25
C GLN A 15 -19.96 4.19 3.05
N GLN A 16 -20.91 3.38 2.60
CA GLN A 16 -21.32 2.16 3.31
C GLN A 16 -20.22 1.10 3.26
N PHE A 17 -19.51 1.00 2.15
CA PHE A 17 -18.35 0.12 2.04
C PHE A 17 -17.26 0.52 3.04
N ILE A 18 -16.97 1.82 3.18
CA ILE A 18 -15.94 2.33 4.08
C ILE A 18 -16.23 2.01 5.55
N GLU A 19 -17.49 2.04 5.98
CA GLU A 19 -17.87 1.66 7.36
C GLU A 19 -17.54 0.19 7.69
N GLY A 20 -17.58 -0.69 6.70
CA GLY A 20 -17.21 -2.10 6.82
C GLY A 20 -15.76 -2.43 6.46
N TYR A 21 -15.03 -1.47 5.89
CA TYR A 21 -13.74 -1.70 5.25
C TYR A 21 -12.69 -2.33 6.16
N ASP A 22 -12.48 -1.79 7.35
CA ASP A 22 -11.48 -2.30 8.29
C ASP A 22 -11.75 -3.75 8.70
N ARG A 23 -13.02 -4.09 8.91
CA ARG A 23 -13.43 -5.45 9.24
C ARG A 23 -13.18 -6.39 8.05
N LYS A 24 -13.53 -5.98 6.83
CA LYS A 24 -13.28 -6.75 5.60
C LYS A 24 -11.79 -6.98 5.38
N GLN A 25 -10.95 -6.00 5.74
CA GLN A 25 -9.49 -6.09 5.70
C GLN A 25 -8.87 -6.93 6.84
N GLY A 26 -9.66 -7.35 7.84
CA GLY A 26 -9.19 -8.16 8.97
C GLY A 26 -8.33 -7.39 9.98
N TYR A 27 -8.46 -6.06 10.05
CA TYR A 27 -7.70 -5.20 10.99
C TYR A 27 -6.18 -5.50 10.97
N PRO A 28 -5.50 -5.32 9.82
CA PRO A 28 -4.10 -5.68 9.69
C PRO A 28 -3.23 -4.97 10.71
N ASP A 29 -2.30 -5.73 11.30
CA ASP A 29 -1.32 -5.20 12.23
C ASP A 29 -0.28 -4.33 11.48
N ALA A 30 -0.11 -3.09 11.92
CA ALA A 30 0.89 -2.16 11.38
C ALA A 30 2.28 -2.35 12.02
N GLU A 31 2.39 -3.04 13.16
CA GLU A 31 3.62 -3.12 13.95
C GLU A 31 4.78 -3.75 13.17
N THR A 32 4.51 -4.79 12.37
CA THR A 32 5.54 -5.40 11.52
C THR A 32 6.13 -4.42 10.52
N ASP A 33 5.31 -3.55 9.93
CA ASP A 33 5.76 -2.58 8.94
C ASP A 33 6.43 -1.37 9.60
N ILE A 34 5.95 -0.93 10.76
CA ILE A 34 6.59 0.09 11.60
C ILE A 34 7.98 -0.40 12.03
N ALA A 35 8.08 -1.63 12.55
CA ALA A 35 9.35 -2.24 12.95
C ALA A 35 10.34 -2.34 11.78
N ALA A 36 9.87 -2.58 10.55
CA ALA A 36 10.73 -2.57 9.37
C ALA A 36 11.35 -1.19 9.11
N PHE A 37 10.61 -0.11 9.32
CA PHE A 37 11.16 1.26 9.24
C PHE A 37 12.15 1.53 10.38
N GLU A 38 11.82 1.16 11.62
CA GLU A 38 12.68 1.36 12.78
C GLU A 38 14.00 0.58 12.66
N ALA A 39 13.98 -0.63 12.09
CA ALA A 39 15.18 -1.40 11.80
C ALA A 39 16.13 -0.72 10.80
N HIS A 40 15.60 0.23 10.01
CA HIS A 40 16.37 1.08 9.10
C HIS A 40 16.66 2.49 9.69
N GLY A 41 16.45 2.67 10.99
CA GLY A 41 16.82 3.88 11.73
C GLY A 41 15.79 5.01 11.70
N LEU A 42 14.56 4.75 11.25
CA LEU A 42 13.49 5.74 11.36
C LEU A 42 12.95 5.78 12.80
N ASP A 43 12.68 6.99 13.30
CA ASP A 43 12.26 7.24 14.67
C ASP A 43 11.30 8.44 14.78
N GLN A 44 11.15 8.98 16.00
CA GLN A 44 10.28 10.13 16.28
C GLN A 44 10.75 11.45 15.62
N THR A 45 11.88 11.49 14.97
CA THR A 45 12.33 12.65 14.18
C THR A 45 12.05 12.49 12.69
N SER A 46 11.65 11.30 12.28
CA SER A 46 11.47 10.92 10.89
C SER A 46 10.10 11.32 10.33
N SER A 47 10.08 11.58 9.03
CA SER A 47 8.89 11.86 8.23
C SER A 47 8.52 10.67 7.35
N VAL A 48 7.25 10.26 7.38
CA VAL A 48 6.75 9.11 6.63
C VAL A 48 5.52 9.49 5.80
N VAL A 49 5.45 9.01 4.57
CA VAL A 49 4.25 9.12 3.71
C VAL A 49 3.63 7.73 3.52
N ASP A 50 2.33 7.64 3.69
CA ASP A 50 1.51 6.44 3.45
C ASP A 50 0.66 6.66 2.18
N PHE A 51 0.98 5.95 1.09
CA PHE A 51 0.23 6.02 -0.16
C PHE A 51 -0.83 4.92 -0.26
N GLY A 52 -2.05 5.31 -0.64
CA GLY A 52 -3.21 4.42 -0.59
C GLY A 52 -3.60 4.13 0.85
N ALA A 53 -3.56 5.16 1.69
CA ALA A 53 -3.70 5.05 3.14
C ALA A 53 -5.07 4.52 3.59
N GLY A 54 -6.08 4.54 2.73
CA GLY A 54 -7.43 4.08 3.03
C GLY A 54 -7.97 4.76 4.28
N THR A 55 -8.40 3.96 5.25
CA THR A 55 -8.92 4.44 6.52
C THR A 55 -7.84 4.69 7.59
N GLY A 56 -6.54 4.59 7.24
CA GLY A 56 -5.43 4.91 8.14
C GLY A 56 -4.95 3.75 9.01
N GLN A 57 -5.12 2.51 8.59
CA GLN A 57 -4.71 1.33 9.36
C GLN A 57 -3.21 1.29 9.65
N PHE A 58 -2.37 1.86 8.77
CA PHE A 58 -0.95 2.09 9.04
C PHE A 58 -0.71 3.51 9.58
N ALA A 59 -1.24 4.55 8.94
CA ALA A 59 -0.91 5.94 9.24
C ALA A 59 -1.22 6.34 10.69
N VAL A 60 -2.34 5.89 11.27
CA VAL A 60 -2.73 6.26 12.64
C VAL A 60 -1.79 5.65 13.69
N PRO A 61 -1.45 4.34 13.70
CA PRO A 61 -0.42 3.81 14.60
C PRO A 61 0.97 4.37 14.30
N ALA A 62 1.34 4.60 13.03
CA ALA A 62 2.62 5.18 12.63
C ALA A 62 2.85 6.60 13.21
N ALA A 63 1.78 7.39 13.36
CA ALA A 63 1.86 8.72 13.97
C ALA A 63 2.31 8.71 15.44
N ARG A 64 2.25 7.57 16.13
CA ARG A 64 2.76 7.42 17.50
C ARG A 64 4.27 7.13 17.55
N ARG A 65 4.85 6.75 16.42
CA ARG A 65 6.22 6.25 16.33
C ARG A 65 7.13 7.21 15.55
N PHE A 66 6.58 7.93 14.56
CA PHE A 66 7.32 8.84 13.70
C PHE A 66 6.94 10.29 13.97
N GLY A 67 7.86 11.23 13.69
CA GLY A 67 7.69 12.65 13.97
C GLY A 67 6.62 13.32 13.14
N ARG A 68 6.50 12.94 11.87
CA ARG A 68 5.45 13.41 10.96
C ARG A 68 4.98 12.27 10.05
N VAL A 69 3.68 12.13 9.93
CA VAL A 69 3.07 11.19 8.99
C VAL A 69 2.15 11.95 8.04
N THR A 70 2.24 11.66 6.75
CA THR A 70 1.31 12.16 5.75
C THR A 70 0.61 10.96 5.10
N ALA A 71 -0.69 10.84 5.31
CA ALA A 71 -1.51 9.81 4.71
C ALA A 71 -2.19 10.34 3.46
N VAL A 72 -1.96 9.67 2.33
CA VAL A 72 -2.39 10.10 1.00
C VAL A 72 -3.34 9.05 0.42
N ASP A 73 -4.54 9.45 0.02
CA ASP A 73 -5.49 8.57 -0.66
C ASP A 73 -6.24 9.33 -1.76
N VAL A 74 -6.56 8.64 -2.85
CA VAL A 74 -7.29 9.26 -3.99
C VAL A 74 -8.78 9.41 -3.68
N SER A 75 -9.34 8.56 -2.81
CA SER A 75 -10.76 8.56 -2.45
C SER A 75 -11.09 9.65 -1.43
N PRO A 76 -11.99 10.59 -1.76
CA PRO A 76 -12.45 11.59 -0.79
C PRO A 76 -13.11 10.99 0.43
N ALA A 77 -13.80 9.86 0.25
CA ALA A 77 -14.51 9.17 1.31
C ALA A 77 -13.53 8.48 2.28
N MET A 78 -12.47 7.83 1.76
CA MET A 78 -11.38 7.30 2.58
C MET A 78 -10.67 8.41 3.36
N VAL A 79 -10.31 9.52 2.71
CA VAL A 79 -9.68 10.66 3.39
C VAL A 79 -10.57 11.24 4.48
N SER A 80 -11.89 11.27 4.29
CA SER A 80 -12.84 11.71 5.32
C SER A 80 -12.84 10.78 6.55
N ALA A 81 -12.92 9.46 6.32
CA ALA A 81 -12.87 8.46 7.39
C ALA A 81 -11.53 8.49 8.13
N LEU A 82 -10.43 8.61 7.39
CA LEU A 82 -9.07 8.74 7.93
C LEU A 82 -8.93 9.96 8.85
N ARG A 83 -9.43 11.13 8.42
CA ARG A 83 -9.43 12.36 9.25
C ARG A 83 -10.19 12.17 10.56
N ALA A 84 -11.36 11.52 10.50
CA ALA A 84 -12.15 11.23 11.69
C ALA A 84 -11.38 10.31 12.66
N LYS A 85 -10.73 9.26 12.16
CA LYS A 85 -9.90 8.35 12.98
C LYS A 85 -8.67 9.04 13.55
N ALA A 86 -7.97 9.87 12.75
CA ALA A 86 -6.81 10.65 13.21
C ALA A 86 -7.21 11.59 14.36
N ALA A 87 -8.30 12.29 14.22
CA ALA A 87 -8.84 13.17 15.27
C ALA A 87 -9.22 12.39 16.53
N ALA A 88 -9.92 11.27 16.39
CA ALA A 88 -10.30 10.41 17.51
C ALA A 88 -9.07 9.80 18.24
N ALA A 89 -7.99 9.54 17.52
CA ALA A 89 -6.73 9.05 18.07
C ALA A 89 -5.83 10.15 18.66
N GLY A 90 -6.18 11.43 18.50
CA GLY A 90 -5.35 12.57 18.91
C GLY A 90 -4.02 12.68 18.14
N ALA A 91 -3.98 12.18 16.90
CA ALA A 91 -2.79 12.15 16.06
C ALA A 91 -2.52 13.53 15.43
N GLY A 92 -2.02 14.48 16.22
CA GLY A 92 -1.79 15.87 15.79
C GLY A 92 -0.65 16.05 14.78
N ASN A 93 0.17 15.03 14.57
CA ASN A 93 1.27 14.98 13.60
C ASN A 93 0.94 14.15 12.34
N LEU A 94 -0.36 13.82 12.12
CA LEU A 94 -0.86 13.10 10.96
C LEU A 94 -1.62 14.05 10.03
N ASP A 95 -1.04 14.32 8.86
CA ASP A 95 -1.68 15.06 7.79
C ASP A 95 -2.45 14.10 6.86
N CYS A 96 -3.71 14.40 6.55
CA CYS A 96 -4.56 13.59 5.66
C CYS A 96 -4.80 14.35 4.35
N VAL A 97 -4.27 13.85 3.24
CA VAL A 97 -4.23 14.54 1.95
C VAL A 97 -4.92 13.71 0.88
N ARG A 98 -5.72 14.38 0.04
CA ARG A 98 -6.25 13.76 -1.18
C ARG A 98 -5.22 13.80 -2.29
N GLY A 99 -4.84 12.63 -2.81
CA GLY A 99 -3.87 12.46 -3.89
C GLY A 99 -3.51 10.99 -4.08
N GLY A 100 -2.58 10.73 -4.98
CA GLY A 100 -2.07 9.40 -5.28
C GLY A 100 -0.61 9.42 -5.69
N PHE A 101 -0.10 8.30 -6.16
CA PHE A 101 1.30 8.13 -6.60
C PHE A 101 1.74 9.15 -7.66
N LEU A 102 0.82 9.54 -8.54
CA LEU A 102 1.10 10.39 -9.69
C LEU A 102 0.77 11.87 -9.43
N SER A 103 -0.05 12.17 -8.43
CA SER A 103 -0.59 13.51 -8.19
C SER A 103 -0.04 14.17 -6.92
N TYR A 104 0.39 13.40 -5.91
CA TYR A 104 1.00 13.94 -4.69
C TYR A 104 2.51 14.04 -4.80
N SER A 105 3.08 15.04 -4.10
CA SER A 105 4.51 15.17 -3.84
C SER A 105 4.69 15.92 -2.52
N PRO A 106 5.55 15.45 -1.60
CA PRO A 106 5.91 16.21 -0.40
C PRO A 106 6.70 17.46 -0.77
N GLY A 107 6.62 18.50 0.07
CA GLY A 107 7.36 19.74 -0.14
C GLY A 107 8.89 19.58 0.03
N GLU A 108 9.30 18.59 0.84
CA GLU A 108 10.70 18.24 1.12
C GLU A 108 10.86 16.71 1.07
N PRO A 109 12.08 16.21 0.80
CA PRO A 109 12.35 14.78 0.83
C PRO A 109 12.05 14.16 2.19
N VAL A 110 11.41 12.99 2.18
CA VAL A 110 10.99 12.26 3.37
C VAL A 110 11.90 11.06 3.67
N ASP A 111 11.83 10.55 4.90
CA ASP A 111 12.65 9.44 5.39
C ASP A 111 12.11 8.08 4.98
N GLY A 112 10.78 7.95 4.98
CA GLY A 112 10.10 6.70 4.64
C GLY A 112 8.85 6.89 3.80
N ILE A 113 8.57 5.90 2.96
CA ILE A 113 7.31 5.81 2.22
C ILE A 113 6.76 4.40 2.38
N TYR A 114 5.49 4.31 2.72
CA TYR A 114 4.72 3.09 2.84
C TYR A 114 3.63 3.01 1.78
N THR A 115 3.34 1.81 1.32
CA THR A 115 2.12 1.52 0.53
C THR A 115 1.68 0.08 0.76
N ARG A 116 0.36 -0.11 0.89
CA ARG A 116 -0.23 -1.43 1.08
C ARG A 116 -1.49 -1.59 0.25
N HIS A 117 -1.55 -2.67 -0.54
CA HIS A 117 -2.71 -3.01 -1.37
C HIS A 117 -3.22 -1.83 -2.22
N ALA A 118 -2.28 -1.06 -2.78
CA ALA A 118 -2.58 0.11 -3.59
C ALA A 118 -1.78 0.16 -4.90
N LEU A 119 -0.56 -0.35 -4.92
CA LEU A 119 0.27 -0.29 -6.13
C LEU A 119 -0.26 -1.21 -7.24
N HIS A 120 -0.94 -2.31 -6.89
CA HIS A 120 -1.60 -3.19 -7.86
C HIS A 120 -2.77 -2.54 -8.60
N GLN A 121 -3.28 -1.41 -8.13
CA GLN A 121 -4.35 -0.66 -8.80
C GLN A 121 -3.88 -0.04 -10.13
N VAL A 122 -2.58 0.17 -10.31
CA VAL A 122 -2.05 0.80 -11.52
C VAL A 122 -1.32 -0.21 -12.41
N PRO A 123 -1.45 -0.10 -13.76
CA PRO A 123 -0.70 -0.93 -14.72
C PRO A 123 0.81 -0.83 -14.55
N ASP A 124 1.57 -1.85 -14.99
CA ASP A 124 3.02 -1.94 -14.77
C ASP A 124 3.82 -0.74 -15.28
N PHE A 125 3.42 -0.16 -16.42
CA PHE A 125 4.00 1.11 -16.87
C PHE A 125 3.88 2.20 -15.81
N TRP A 126 2.70 2.34 -15.21
CA TRP A 126 2.44 3.36 -14.18
C TRP A 126 3.03 2.98 -12.83
N LYS A 127 3.23 1.68 -12.52
CA LYS A 127 4.04 1.25 -11.37
C LYS A 127 5.47 1.76 -11.49
N ALA A 128 6.08 1.62 -12.67
CA ALA A 128 7.43 2.14 -12.92
C ALA A 128 7.50 3.66 -12.74
N VAL A 129 6.54 4.41 -13.29
CA VAL A 129 6.46 5.87 -13.13
C VAL A 129 6.26 6.24 -11.65
N SER A 130 5.36 5.54 -10.94
CA SER A 130 5.09 5.77 -9.52
C SER A 130 6.32 5.50 -8.65
N LEU A 131 7.00 4.38 -8.86
CA LEU A 131 8.21 4.02 -8.10
C LEU A 131 9.36 4.99 -8.37
N GLN A 132 9.54 5.47 -9.61
CA GLN A 132 10.53 6.51 -9.91
C GLN A 132 10.19 7.83 -9.21
N ARG A 133 8.91 8.23 -9.17
CA ARG A 133 8.46 9.42 -8.42
C ARG A 133 8.69 9.25 -6.92
N ILE A 134 8.37 8.08 -6.35
CA ILE A 134 8.62 7.72 -4.95
C ILE A 134 10.12 7.84 -4.63
N ALA A 135 11.00 7.35 -5.51
CA ALA A 135 12.44 7.53 -5.34
C ALA A 135 12.84 9.03 -5.30
N GLY A 136 12.19 9.87 -6.12
CA GLY A 136 12.39 11.32 -6.09
C GLY A 136 11.90 12.01 -4.82
N MET A 137 10.95 11.43 -4.11
CA MET A 137 10.39 11.95 -2.87
C MET A 137 11.20 11.56 -1.63
N LEU A 138 11.96 10.48 -1.68
CA LEU A 138 12.78 10.01 -0.58
C LEU A 138 14.14 10.73 -0.55
N ARG A 139 14.67 10.96 0.65
CA ARG A 139 16.08 11.35 0.82
C ARG A 139 17.02 10.20 0.39
N PRO A 140 18.29 10.46 0.09
CA PRO A 140 19.28 9.37 -0.09
C PRO A 140 19.30 8.43 1.13
N GLY A 141 19.23 7.13 0.89
CA GLY A 141 19.11 6.12 1.95
C GLY A 141 17.71 6.01 2.59
N GLY A 142 16.73 6.79 2.12
CA GLY A 142 15.34 6.68 2.58
C GLY A 142 14.72 5.34 2.23
N VAL A 143 13.71 4.94 2.97
CA VAL A 143 13.14 3.58 2.95
C VAL A 143 11.77 3.58 2.30
N LEU A 144 11.57 2.66 1.36
CA LEU A 144 10.27 2.32 0.79
C LEU A 144 9.84 0.95 1.31
N ARG A 145 8.67 0.88 1.94
CA ARG A 145 8.03 -0.37 2.34
C ARG A 145 6.78 -0.61 1.49
N ILE A 146 6.77 -1.72 0.76
CA ILE A 146 5.64 -2.14 -0.09
C ILE A 146 5.06 -3.42 0.48
N ARG A 147 3.74 -3.49 0.65
CA ARG A 147 2.99 -4.74 0.84
C ARG A 147 1.89 -4.80 -0.20
N ASP A 148 1.95 -5.81 -1.06
CA ASP A 148 0.99 -5.86 -2.18
C ASP A 148 0.74 -7.29 -2.67
N LEU A 149 -0.28 -7.44 -3.52
CA LEU A 149 -0.50 -8.67 -4.26
C LEU A 149 0.57 -8.79 -5.35
N VAL A 150 1.55 -9.64 -5.07
CA VAL A 150 2.68 -9.92 -5.97
C VAL A 150 2.83 -11.43 -6.07
N TYR A 151 2.73 -11.95 -7.29
CA TYR A 151 2.67 -13.38 -7.57
C TYR A 151 4.06 -14.01 -7.57
N ASP A 152 4.28 -14.98 -6.66
CA ASP A 152 5.49 -15.79 -6.56
C ASP A 152 5.23 -17.24 -7.00
N PHE A 153 4.79 -17.40 -8.24
CA PHE A 153 4.59 -18.70 -8.89
C PHE A 153 4.80 -18.59 -10.40
N ALA A 154 5.03 -19.73 -11.07
CA ALA A 154 5.11 -19.75 -12.52
C ALA A 154 3.71 -19.59 -13.15
N PRO A 155 3.56 -18.87 -14.29
CA PRO A 155 2.25 -18.66 -14.92
C PRO A 155 1.44 -19.93 -15.17
N GLY A 156 2.08 -21.06 -15.41
CA GLY A 156 1.42 -22.36 -15.58
C GLY A 156 0.79 -22.93 -14.29
N GLU A 157 1.15 -22.40 -13.11
CA GLU A 157 0.58 -22.81 -11.82
C GLU A 157 -0.67 -21.99 -11.45
N ALA A 158 -1.02 -20.94 -12.21
CA ALA A 158 -2.05 -19.97 -11.85
C ALA A 158 -3.39 -20.63 -11.49
N GLY A 159 -3.84 -21.63 -12.27
CA GLY A 159 -5.10 -22.31 -12.02
C GLY A 159 -5.17 -22.99 -10.65
N ALA A 160 -4.09 -23.66 -10.23
CA ALA A 160 -4.01 -24.32 -8.92
C ALA A 160 -3.91 -23.30 -7.78
N VAL A 161 -3.02 -22.30 -7.93
CA VAL A 161 -2.81 -21.26 -6.91
C VAL A 161 -4.09 -20.45 -6.66
N PHE A 162 -4.80 -20.07 -7.70
CA PHE A 162 -6.05 -19.32 -7.55
C PHE A 162 -7.18 -20.20 -7.00
N ALA A 163 -7.24 -21.51 -7.35
CA ALA A 163 -8.20 -22.42 -6.74
C ALA A 163 -8.01 -22.52 -5.22
N ASP A 164 -6.75 -22.65 -4.76
CA ASP A 164 -6.43 -22.67 -3.34
C ASP A 164 -6.77 -21.33 -2.65
N TRP A 165 -6.51 -20.20 -3.33
CA TRP A 165 -6.86 -18.88 -2.80
C TRP A 165 -8.38 -18.73 -2.63
N PHE A 166 -9.16 -19.14 -3.63
CA PHE A 166 -10.63 -19.10 -3.58
C PHE A 166 -11.21 -20.03 -2.52
N ALA A 167 -10.57 -21.21 -2.29
CA ALA A 167 -10.98 -22.14 -1.24
C ALA A 167 -10.83 -21.55 0.17
N GLY A 168 -9.87 -20.64 0.37
CA GLY A 168 -9.67 -19.91 1.62
C GLY A 168 -10.51 -18.64 1.78
N ALA A 169 -11.34 -18.29 0.79
CA ALA A 169 -12.14 -17.08 0.79
C ALA A 169 -13.29 -17.12 1.81
N ALA A 170 -13.71 -15.94 2.30
CA ALA A 170 -14.86 -15.84 3.19
C ALA A 170 -16.16 -16.27 2.45
N ALA A 171 -17.01 -17.01 3.14
CA ALA A 171 -18.34 -17.34 2.65
C ALA A 171 -19.32 -16.16 2.76
N ASP A 172 -19.12 -15.31 3.79
CA ASP A 172 -19.91 -14.11 4.04
C ASP A 172 -19.12 -12.85 3.64
N PRO A 173 -19.61 -12.03 2.69
CA PRO A 173 -18.93 -10.80 2.26
C PRO A 173 -18.82 -9.75 3.37
N ALA A 174 -19.59 -9.85 4.46
CA ALA A 174 -19.46 -8.99 5.62
C ALA A 174 -18.30 -9.40 6.54
N ALA A 175 -17.82 -10.63 6.44
CA ALA A 175 -16.73 -11.17 7.26
C ALA A 175 -15.34 -11.06 6.58
N GLY A 176 -15.29 -10.92 5.25
CA GLY A 176 -14.03 -10.87 4.51
C GLY A 176 -14.21 -10.87 3.00
N TYR A 177 -13.12 -11.04 2.26
CA TYR A 177 -13.15 -11.14 0.81
C TYR A 177 -13.64 -12.52 0.37
N THR A 178 -14.61 -12.53 -0.54
CA THR A 178 -15.18 -13.75 -1.11
C THR A 178 -14.39 -14.23 -2.32
N ALA A 179 -14.66 -15.46 -2.77
CA ALA A 179 -14.09 -15.96 -4.03
C ALA A 179 -14.49 -15.09 -5.24
N ALA A 180 -15.66 -14.46 -5.22
CA ALA A 180 -16.11 -13.54 -6.26
C ALA A 180 -15.28 -12.24 -6.24
N ASP A 181 -14.96 -11.69 -5.06
CA ASP A 181 -14.07 -10.53 -4.94
C ASP A 181 -12.67 -10.85 -5.48
N TYR A 182 -12.11 -12.03 -5.18
CA TYR A 182 -10.81 -12.46 -5.71
C TYR A 182 -10.81 -12.67 -7.22
N ALA A 183 -11.89 -13.22 -7.76
CA ALA A 183 -12.04 -13.39 -9.21
C ALA A 183 -12.17 -12.03 -9.92
N GLU A 184 -12.86 -11.07 -9.31
CA GLU A 184 -12.94 -9.69 -9.80
C GLU A 184 -11.56 -9.04 -9.82
N HIS A 185 -10.82 -9.12 -8.71
CA HIS A 185 -9.45 -8.62 -8.58
C HIS A 185 -8.55 -9.14 -9.72
N ILE A 186 -8.52 -10.46 -9.97
CA ILE A 186 -7.70 -11.04 -11.04
C ILE A 186 -8.09 -10.50 -12.42
N ARG A 187 -9.38 -10.20 -12.63
CA ARG A 187 -9.90 -9.76 -13.92
C ARG A 187 -9.68 -8.28 -14.19
N THR A 188 -9.72 -7.43 -13.16
CA THR A 188 -9.81 -5.96 -13.31
C THR A 188 -8.62 -5.21 -12.77
N GLU A 189 -7.85 -5.81 -11.85
CA GLU A 189 -6.72 -5.14 -11.23
C GLU A 189 -5.38 -5.61 -11.83
N HIS A 190 -4.32 -4.91 -11.48
CA HIS A 190 -3.02 -5.05 -12.15
C HIS A 190 -1.96 -5.67 -11.22
N SER A 191 -2.35 -6.68 -10.41
CA SER A 191 -1.36 -7.50 -9.70
C SER A 191 -0.39 -8.15 -10.67
N THR A 192 0.88 -8.21 -10.31
CA THR A 192 1.93 -8.65 -11.23
C THR A 192 2.86 -9.68 -10.58
N PHE A 193 3.68 -10.34 -11.39
CA PHE A 193 4.64 -11.31 -10.90
C PHE A 193 5.88 -10.64 -10.29
N ARG A 194 6.50 -11.29 -9.29
CA ARG A 194 7.72 -10.81 -8.67
C ARG A 194 8.84 -10.52 -9.67
N TRP A 195 9.00 -11.39 -10.67
CA TRP A 195 10.02 -11.27 -11.71
C TRP A 195 9.77 -10.11 -12.71
N LEU A 196 8.59 -9.48 -12.66
CA LEU A 196 8.29 -8.20 -13.32
C LEU A 196 8.48 -7.03 -12.36
N LEU A 197 7.96 -7.13 -11.12
CA LEU A 197 8.00 -6.02 -10.17
C LEU A 197 9.41 -5.73 -9.65
N GLU A 198 10.19 -6.75 -9.28
CA GLU A 198 11.52 -6.56 -8.71
C GLU A 198 12.50 -5.81 -9.65
N PRO A 199 12.56 -6.13 -10.97
CA PRO A 199 13.30 -5.31 -11.92
C PRO A 199 12.80 -3.86 -12.05
N ILE A 200 11.48 -3.63 -11.95
CA ILE A 200 10.91 -2.26 -11.94
C ILE A 200 11.37 -1.51 -10.69
N ILE A 201 11.33 -2.13 -9.51
CA ILE A 201 11.81 -1.54 -8.26
C ILE A 201 13.29 -1.13 -8.39
N THR A 202 14.14 -2.05 -8.85
CA THR A 202 15.58 -1.79 -8.97
C THR A 202 15.90 -0.74 -10.03
N ALA A 203 15.22 -0.78 -11.19
CA ALA A 203 15.37 0.22 -12.24
C ALA A 203 14.86 1.61 -11.82
N SER A 204 13.98 1.69 -10.81
CA SER A 204 13.49 2.95 -10.24
C SER A 204 14.43 3.58 -9.21
N GLY A 205 15.60 3.01 -8.96
CA GLY A 205 16.62 3.55 -8.07
C GLY A 205 16.58 3.00 -6.64
N PHE A 206 16.07 1.78 -6.46
CA PHE A 206 16.03 1.11 -5.18
C PHE A 206 16.89 -0.14 -5.12
N THR A 207 17.46 -0.41 -3.97
CA THR A 207 17.99 -1.72 -3.59
C THR A 207 16.97 -2.43 -2.70
N ILE A 208 16.54 -3.63 -3.06
CA ILE A 208 15.68 -4.46 -2.22
C ILE A 208 16.55 -5.01 -1.08
N SER A 209 16.31 -4.57 0.16
CA SER A 209 17.06 -5.01 1.34
C SER A 209 16.43 -6.23 2.01
N ASP A 210 15.12 -6.37 1.92
CA ASP A 210 14.38 -7.51 2.46
C ASP A 210 13.14 -7.78 1.61
N VAL A 211 12.80 -9.07 1.48
CA VAL A 211 11.56 -9.50 0.84
C VAL A 211 11.01 -10.75 1.53
N SER A 212 9.72 -10.76 1.78
CA SER A 212 9.01 -11.93 2.30
C SER A 212 7.69 -12.12 1.57
N TYR A 213 7.21 -13.37 1.55
CA TYR A 213 5.96 -13.74 0.91
C TYR A 213 5.04 -14.47 1.90
N GLN A 214 3.77 -14.09 1.89
CA GLN A 214 2.71 -14.85 2.54
C GLN A 214 1.99 -15.69 1.46
N GLY A 215 2.21 -16.99 1.50
CA GLY A 215 1.81 -17.87 0.40
C GLY A 215 2.54 -17.49 -0.89
N LYS A 216 1.84 -17.64 -2.01
CA LYS A 216 2.36 -17.31 -3.35
C LYS A 216 1.77 -16.02 -3.92
N LEU A 217 1.08 -15.21 -3.11
CA LEU A 217 0.20 -14.14 -3.58
C LEU A 217 0.55 -12.76 -3.01
N TYR A 218 1.08 -12.69 -1.79
CA TYR A 218 1.32 -11.43 -1.11
C TYR A 218 2.80 -11.23 -0.85
N GLY A 219 3.37 -10.19 -1.45
CA GLY A 219 4.76 -9.80 -1.26
C GLY A 219 4.89 -8.62 -0.29
N ALA A 220 5.91 -8.65 0.55
CA ALA A 220 6.30 -7.54 1.41
C ALA A 220 7.78 -7.23 1.15
N TYR A 221 8.05 -6.01 0.68
CA TYR A 221 9.38 -5.55 0.30
C TYR A 221 9.81 -4.39 1.18
N THR A 222 11.05 -4.44 1.65
CA THR A 222 11.75 -3.27 2.18
C THR A 222 12.84 -2.88 1.20
N CYS A 223 12.80 -1.66 0.74
CA CYS A 223 13.70 -1.16 -0.29
C CYS A 223 14.39 0.12 0.22
N VAL A 224 15.66 0.26 -0.07
CA VAL A 224 16.43 1.45 0.28
C VAL A 224 16.74 2.22 -0.99
N LYS A 225 16.48 3.54 -0.98
CA LYS A 225 16.84 4.40 -2.11
C LYS A 225 18.35 4.38 -2.29
N SER A 226 18.81 4.06 -3.48
CA SER A 226 20.22 4.13 -3.87
C SER A 226 20.72 5.58 -3.79
N ALA A 227 22.02 5.74 -3.51
CA ALA A 227 22.67 7.04 -3.39
C ALA A 227 22.67 7.83 -4.70
#